data_d9b6d98164d28a28f68a5519063c4bfb
#
_entry.id   d9b6d98164d28a28f68a5519063c4bfb
#
_cell.length_a   1.000
_cell.length_b   1.000
_cell.length_c   1.000
_cell.angle_alpha   90.00
_cell.angle_beta   90.00
_cell.angle_gamma   90.00
#
_symmetry.space_group_name_H-M   'P 1'
#
loop_
_entity.id
_entity.type
_entity.pdbx_description
1 polymer ?
#
loop_
_entity_poly.entity_id
_entity_poly.type
_entity_poly.pdbx_seq_one_letter_code
_entity_poly.pdbx_strand_id
1 'polypeptide(L)'
;MAELEQAAFLNDLPVESLTGFSRLYYGAEFCFWRLPSVERTLASRAWAHRAAWAYTLVTPVLGEAERQLLDSFFKAVLPELTAGDEVLISDWGTLELVRSVRDDLTVILGRALSGQKRGPRILDMNLGDEQSEYFRRGSWHNRDAVALLVEKGVTRIEQDNLLQGLAPLSESLEGSLHLPYAMVTSSRNCPFRTSPEFGPCSAPCREIFTLKTEETEPLLYQDGNTQFLHNKTLPKDLSTLGINRIVTHPELLS
;
A
#
# COMPACT_ATOMS: atom_id res chain seq x y z
N MET A 1 -16.42 -17.99 -9.54
CA MET A 1 -15.40 -17.30 -8.72
C MET A 1 -14.81 -16.22 -9.59
N ALA A 2 -14.69 -14.98 -9.09
CA ALA A 2 -13.95 -13.95 -9.82
C ALA A 2 -12.47 -14.40 -9.98
N GLU A 3 -11.90 -14.15 -11.15
CA GLU A 3 -10.49 -14.46 -11.42
C GLU A 3 -9.60 -13.63 -10.49
N LEU A 4 -8.53 -14.24 -9.96
CA LEU A 4 -7.58 -13.58 -9.07
C LEU A 4 -6.75 -12.58 -9.87
N GLU A 5 -6.98 -11.27 -9.64
CA GLU A 5 -6.26 -10.20 -10.34
C GLU A 5 -4.78 -10.17 -9.92
N GLN A 6 -3.89 -10.07 -10.90
CA GLN A 6 -2.45 -9.93 -10.67
C GLN A 6 -2.02 -8.49 -10.97
N ALA A 7 -1.50 -7.81 -9.96
CA ALA A 7 -1.02 -6.45 -10.07
C ALA A 7 0.49 -6.36 -9.79
N ALA A 8 1.18 -5.50 -10.52
CA ALA A 8 2.58 -5.17 -10.26
C ALA A 8 2.68 -3.77 -9.64
N PHE A 9 3.42 -3.65 -8.54
CA PHE A 9 3.77 -2.35 -7.97
C PHE A 9 5.19 -2.00 -8.43
N LEU A 10 5.30 -1.00 -9.29
CA LEU A 10 6.55 -0.59 -9.93
C LEU A 10 6.93 0.83 -9.55
N ASN A 11 8.23 1.05 -9.36
CA ASN A 11 8.82 2.39 -9.18
C ASN A 11 9.17 3.06 -10.50
N ASP A 12 9.66 2.25 -11.43
CA ASP A 12 10.00 2.65 -12.78
C ASP A 12 9.28 1.79 -13.79
N LEU A 13 9.01 2.36 -14.95
CA LEU A 13 8.34 1.63 -16.02
C LEU A 13 9.35 0.69 -16.68
N PRO A 14 9.02 -0.59 -16.85
CA PRO A 14 9.89 -1.52 -17.52
C PRO A 14 10.01 -1.19 -18.99
N VAL A 15 11.19 -1.44 -19.55
CA VAL A 15 11.45 -1.30 -21.00
C VAL A 15 10.68 -2.38 -21.77
N GLU A 16 10.56 -3.58 -21.20
CA GLU A 16 9.82 -4.70 -21.75
C GLU A 16 8.51 -4.93 -21.02
N SER A 17 7.51 -5.47 -21.72
CA SER A 17 6.23 -5.83 -21.16
C SER A 17 6.39 -6.97 -20.15
N LEU A 18 5.96 -6.75 -18.92
CA LEU A 18 5.83 -7.81 -17.91
C LEU A 18 4.62 -8.69 -18.26
N THR A 19 4.81 -9.99 -18.24
CA THR A 19 3.72 -10.97 -18.47
C THR A 19 3.08 -11.41 -17.15
N GLY A 20 1.80 -11.77 -17.21
CA GLY A 20 1.09 -12.31 -16.04
C GLY A 20 0.49 -11.25 -15.12
N PHE A 21 0.55 -9.98 -15.47
CA PHE A 21 -0.09 -8.89 -14.74
C PHE A 21 -1.18 -8.23 -15.59
N SER A 22 -2.18 -7.67 -14.90
CA SER A 22 -3.31 -6.96 -15.51
C SER A 22 -3.52 -5.56 -14.93
N ARG A 23 -2.74 -5.17 -13.92
CA ARG A 23 -2.83 -3.85 -13.27
C ARG A 23 -1.46 -3.33 -12.85
N LEU A 24 -1.27 -2.03 -13.03
CA LEU A 24 -0.12 -1.28 -12.53
C LEU A 24 -0.50 -0.49 -11.28
N TYR A 25 0.24 -0.70 -10.19
CA TYR A 25 0.33 0.20 -9.05
C TYR A 25 1.54 1.10 -9.26
N TYR A 26 1.34 2.42 -9.22
CA TYR A 26 2.42 3.38 -9.44
C TYR A 26 2.28 4.58 -8.52
N GLY A 27 3.36 4.95 -7.84
CA GLY A 27 3.38 6.06 -6.89
C GLY A 27 4.22 5.75 -5.68
N ALA A 28 3.88 6.35 -4.54
CA ALA A 28 4.57 6.11 -3.27
C ALA A 28 3.54 5.95 -2.15
N GLU A 29 3.69 4.90 -1.31
CA GLU A 29 2.71 4.62 -0.26
C GLU A 29 3.09 5.25 1.10
N PHE A 30 4.38 5.32 1.42
CA PHE A 30 4.83 5.66 2.77
C PHE A 30 5.61 6.97 2.88
N CYS A 31 6.22 7.42 1.79
CA CYS A 31 7.04 8.63 1.80
C CYS A 31 6.57 9.63 0.74
N PHE A 32 6.13 10.81 1.18
CA PHE A 32 5.68 11.88 0.30
C PHE A 32 6.76 12.30 -0.72
N TRP A 33 8.01 12.38 -0.29
CA TRP A 33 9.12 12.84 -1.13
C TRP A 33 9.54 11.84 -2.23
N ARG A 34 8.96 10.65 -2.21
CA ARG A 34 9.11 9.63 -3.27
C ARG A 34 7.93 9.63 -4.26
N LEU A 35 6.94 10.49 -4.06
CA LEU A 35 5.84 10.62 -5.01
C LEU A 35 6.41 11.06 -6.38
N PRO A 36 6.13 10.34 -7.46
CA PRO A 36 6.58 10.71 -8.79
C PRO A 36 6.04 12.08 -9.22
N SER A 37 6.74 12.75 -10.14
CA SER A 37 6.23 13.97 -10.73
C SER A 37 4.91 13.73 -11.49
N VAL A 38 4.12 14.79 -11.70
CA VAL A 38 2.90 14.74 -12.52
C VAL A 38 3.17 14.10 -13.88
N GLU A 39 4.23 14.51 -14.55
CA GLU A 39 4.63 14.00 -15.85
C GLU A 39 4.89 12.48 -15.82
N ARG A 40 5.69 12.00 -14.87
CA ARG A 40 5.97 10.56 -14.72
C ARG A 40 4.70 9.76 -14.37
N THR A 41 3.83 10.31 -13.55
CA THR A 41 2.57 9.69 -13.18
C THR A 41 1.64 9.55 -14.38
N LEU A 42 1.47 10.59 -15.18
CA LEU A 42 0.66 10.53 -16.39
C LEU A 42 1.26 9.61 -17.46
N ALA A 43 2.59 9.60 -17.58
CA ALA A 43 3.29 8.68 -18.47
C ALA A 43 3.10 7.22 -18.05
N SER A 44 3.12 6.92 -16.73
CA SER A 44 2.90 5.57 -16.22
C SER A 44 1.48 5.09 -16.48
N ARG A 45 0.49 5.94 -16.27
CA ARG A 45 -0.90 5.64 -16.62
C ARG A 45 -1.05 5.36 -18.12
N ALA A 46 -0.50 6.22 -18.97
CA ALA A 46 -0.55 6.02 -20.42
C ALA A 46 0.14 4.72 -20.85
N TRP A 47 1.22 4.33 -20.17
CA TRP A 47 1.89 3.07 -20.39
C TRP A 47 0.98 1.89 -20.02
N ALA A 48 0.36 1.90 -18.85
CA ALA A 48 -0.55 0.85 -18.40
C ALA A 48 -1.71 0.65 -19.38
N HIS A 49 -2.34 1.74 -19.83
CA HIS A 49 -3.45 1.68 -20.79
C HIS A 49 -3.01 1.13 -22.16
N ARG A 50 -1.81 1.48 -22.64
CA ARG A 50 -1.27 0.88 -23.88
C ARG A 50 -1.02 -0.62 -23.74
N ALA A 51 -0.66 -1.07 -22.55
CA ALA A 51 -0.48 -2.49 -22.22
C ALA A 51 -1.80 -3.23 -21.94
N ALA A 52 -2.94 -2.55 -22.04
CA ALA A 52 -4.26 -3.03 -21.62
C ALA A 52 -4.33 -3.43 -20.13
N TRP A 53 -3.56 -2.76 -19.29
CA TRP A 53 -3.59 -2.92 -17.84
C TRP A 53 -4.47 -1.85 -17.20
N ALA A 54 -5.16 -2.22 -16.14
CA ALA A 54 -5.79 -1.27 -15.24
C ALA A 54 -4.71 -0.48 -14.45
N TYR A 55 -5.08 0.65 -13.88
CA TYR A 55 -4.15 1.54 -13.20
C TYR A 55 -4.61 1.89 -11.79
N THR A 56 -3.68 1.91 -10.85
CA THR A 56 -3.87 2.35 -9.47
C THR A 56 -2.81 3.40 -9.14
N LEU A 57 -3.23 4.65 -8.92
CA LEU A 57 -2.38 5.70 -8.41
C LEU A 57 -2.17 5.49 -6.91
N VAL A 58 -0.93 5.30 -6.49
CA VAL A 58 -0.58 5.11 -5.08
C VAL A 58 -0.16 6.44 -4.48
N THR A 59 -0.81 6.84 -3.37
CA THR A 59 -0.54 8.11 -2.69
C THR A 59 0.05 7.90 -1.31
N PRO A 60 0.98 8.77 -0.90
CA PRO A 60 1.70 8.61 0.36
C PRO A 60 0.86 9.04 1.57
N VAL A 61 1.34 8.66 2.75
CA VAL A 61 0.87 9.28 4.00
C VAL A 61 1.17 10.77 3.98
N LEU A 62 0.14 11.58 4.14
CA LEU A 62 0.21 13.03 4.05
C LEU A 62 0.58 13.67 5.38
N GLY A 63 1.53 14.61 5.34
CA GLY A 63 1.76 15.56 6.41
C GLY A 63 1.08 16.89 6.12
N GLU A 64 0.81 17.68 7.15
CA GLU A 64 0.20 19.00 6.97
C GLU A 64 1.06 19.93 6.10
N ALA A 65 2.38 19.83 6.24
CA ALA A 65 3.32 20.63 5.44
C ALA A 65 3.28 20.31 3.94
N GLU A 66 2.93 19.09 3.57
CA GLU A 66 2.90 18.60 2.19
C GLU A 66 1.52 18.74 1.54
N ARG A 67 0.49 19.14 2.31
CA ARG A 67 -0.91 19.17 1.85
C ARG A 67 -1.12 19.98 0.57
N GLN A 68 -0.54 21.20 0.51
CA GLN A 68 -0.68 22.06 -0.66
C GLN A 68 -0.02 21.49 -1.90
N LEU A 69 1.09 20.78 -1.73
CA LEU A 69 1.81 20.13 -2.83
C LEU A 69 0.99 18.96 -3.38
N LEU A 70 0.38 18.16 -2.49
CA LEU A 70 -0.49 17.05 -2.91
C LEU A 70 -1.78 17.56 -3.57
N ASP A 71 -2.38 18.62 -3.05
CA ASP A 71 -3.56 19.25 -3.66
C ASP A 71 -3.25 19.72 -5.10
N SER A 72 -2.11 20.37 -5.30
CA SER A 72 -1.67 20.79 -6.63
C SER A 72 -1.40 19.62 -7.56
N PHE A 73 -0.80 18.55 -7.05
CA PHE A 73 -0.57 17.30 -7.78
C PHE A 73 -1.90 16.66 -8.20
N PHE A 74 -2.88 16.57 -7.30
CA PHE A 74 -4.19 16.00 -7.60
C PHE A 74 -4.96 16.81 -8.63
N LYS A 75 -4.94 18.14 -8.57
CA LYS A 75 -5.56 19.00 -9.58
C LYS A 75 -4.98 18.79 -10.99
N ALA A 76 -3.73 18.36 -11.08
CA ALA A 76 -3.08 18.07 -12.36
C ALA A 76 -3.30 16.61 -12.83
N VAL A 77 -3.39 15.64 -11.90
CA VAL A 77 -3.40 14.21 -12.24
C VAL A 77 -4.81 13.63 -12.28
N LEU A 78 -5.65 13.92 -11.27
CA LEU A 78 -6.95 13.24 -11.13
C LEU A 78 -7.91 13.50 -12.29
N PRO A 79 -7.96 14.69 -12.93
CA PRO A 79 -8.79 14.91 -14.10
C PRO A 79 -8.46 13.99 -15.29
N GLU A 80 -7.22 13.49 -15.34
CA GLU A 80 -6.76 12.60 -16.42
C GLU A 80 -7.10 11.13 -16.16
N LEU A 81 -7.54 10.76 -14.95
CA LEU A 81 -7.95 9.41 -14.60
C LEU A 81 -9.33 9.09 -15.20
N THR A 82 -9.59 7.82 -15.46
CA THR A 82 -10.86 7.33 -16.03
C THR A 82 -11.54 6.32 -15.10
N ALA A 83 -12.76 5.91 -15.38
CA ALA A 83 -13.60 5.02 -14.55
C ALA A 83 -12.99 3.65 -14.32
N GLY A 84 -11.94 3.19 -14.74
CA GLY A 84 -11.25 1.93 -14.42
C GLY A 84 -10.01 2.15 -13.56
N ASP A 85 -9.60 3.42 -13.40
CA ASP A 85 -8.45 3.78 -12.59
C ASP A 85 -8.86 3.91 -11.12
N GLU A 86 -7.94 3.58 -10.22
CA GLU A 86 -8.13 3.65 -8.77
C GLU A 86 -7.15 4.63 -8.14
N VAL A 87 -7.51 5.18 -6.98
CA VAL A 87 -6.61 5.95 -6.13
C VAL A 87 -6.47 5.25 -4.80
N LEU A 88 -5.26 4.80 -4.47
CA LEU A 88 -4.91 4.25 -3.17
C LEU A 88 -4.56 5.39 -2.23
N ILE A 89 -5.28 5.49 -1.12
CA ILE A 89 -5.04 6.49 -0.08
C ILE A 89 -4.36 5.87 1.14
N SER A 90 -3.40 6.58 1.72
CA SER A 90 -2.65 6.14 2.90
C SER A 90 -3.00 6.92 4.18
N ASP A 91 -3.89 7.90 4.08
CA ASP A 91 -4.50 8.63 5.21
C ASP A 91 -5.86 9.23 4.83
N TRP A 92 -6.63 9.65 5.85
CA TRP A 92 -7.98 10.18 5.65
C TRP A 92 -8.01 11.59 5.05
N GLY A 93 -6.98 12.40 5.28
CA GLY A 93 -6.86 13.73 4.67
C GLY A 93 -6.75 13.64 3.16
N THR A 94 -6.06 12.62 2.67
CA THR A 94 -5.95 12.33 1.24
C THR A 94 -7.30 11.96 0.62
N LEU A 95 -8.19 11.25 1.33
CA LEU A 95 -9.56 10.98 0.85
C LEU A 95 -10.31 12.28 0.56
N GLU A 96 -10.28 13.22 1.50
CA GLU A 96 -10.96 14.51 1.34
C GLU A 96 -10.39 15.30 0.16
N LEU A 97 -9.07 15.29 -0.02
CA LEU A 97 -8.44 15.95 -1.17
C LEU A 97 -8.86 15.30 -2.51
N VAL A 98 -8.87 13.99 -2.60
CA VAL A 98 -9.32 13.28 -3.81
C VAL A 98 -10.77 13.66 -4.12
N ARG A 99 -11.66 13.58 -3.14
CA ARG A 99 -13.09 13.89 -3.31
C ARG A 99 -13.35 15.35 -3.66
N SER A 100 -12.50 16.28 -3.19
CA SER A 100 -12.62 17.69 -3.56
C SER A 100 -12.30 17.98 -5.03
N VAL A 101 -11.53 17.10 -5.70
CA VAL A 101 -11.15 17.24 -7.12
C VAL A 101 -12.04 16.35 -8.00
N ARG A 102 -12.24 15.09 -7.60
CA ARG A 102 -13.02 14.07 -8.32
C ARG A 102 -13.69 13.13 -7.31
N ASP A 103 -15.00 13.23 -7.20
CA ASP A 103 -15.81 12.42 -6.27
C ASP A 103 -16.24 11.07 -6.86
N ASP A 104 -16.14 10.91 -8.17
CA ASP A 104 -16.53 9.72 -8.92
C ASP A 104 -15.41 8.65 -9.02
N LEU A 105 -14.19 8.97 -8.60
CA LEU A 105 -13.07 8.01 -8.65
C LEU A 105 -13.21 6.90 -7.61
N THR A 106 -12.82 5.69 -8.02
CA THR A 106 -12.68 4.57 -7.09
C THR A 106 -11.51 4.81 -6.16
N VAL A 107 -11.79 4.87 -4.85
CA VAL A 107 -10.77 5.02 -3.82
C VAL A 107 -10.60 3.68 -3.09
N ILE A 108 -9.36 3.26 -2.89
CA ILE A 108 -8.99 2.07 -2.15
C ILE A 108 -8.10 2.42 -0.96
N LEU A 109 -8.20 1.63 0.11
CA LEU A 109 -7.53 1.91 1.36
C LEU A 109 -6.16 1.25 1.43
N GLY A 110 -5.10 2.04 1.55
CA GLY A 110 -3.71 1.59 1.60
C GLY A 110 -3.33 0.86 2.89
N ARG A 111 -2.19 0.18 2.86
CA ARG A 111 -1.69 -0.65 3.97
C ARG A 111 -1.50 0.14 5.27
N ALA A 112 -1.12 1.42 5.19
CA ALA A 112 -0.97 2.28 6.37
C ALA A 112 -2.27 2.38 7.19
N LEU A 113 -3.42 2.29 6.54
CA LEU A 113 -4.75 2.36 7.16
C LEU A 113 -5.39 0.98 7.42
N SER A 114 -4.73 -0.14 7.07
CA SER A 114 -5.31 -1.48 7.25
C SER A 114 -5.54 -1.85 8.72
N GLY A 115 -4.84 -1.19 9.64
CA GLY A 115 -4.91 -1.47 11.08
C GLY A 115 -4.41 -2.86 11.46
N GLN A 116 -3.68 -3.53 10.58
CA GLN A 116 -3.07 -4.82 10.84
C GLN A 116 -2.04 -4.71 11.97
N LYS A 117 -1.99 -5.73 12.81
CA LYS A 117 -1.03 -5.81 13.91
C LYS A 117 0.27 -6.37 13.37
N ARG A 118 1.24 -5.51 13.21
CA ARG A 118 2.54 -5.80 12.64
C ARG A 118 3.59 -5.93 13.72
N GLY A 119 4.53 -6.80 13.49
CA GLY A 119 5.66 -6.93 14.38
C GLY A 119 6.14 -8.39 14.44
N PRO A 120 7.42 -8.61 14.21
CA PRO A 120 7.99 -9.96 14.18
C PRO A 120 7.89 -10.67 15.54
N ARG A 121 7.89 -9.93 16.66
CA ARG A 121 7.79 -10.50 18.01
C ARG A 121 6.49 -11.29 18.27
N ILE A 122 5.46 -11.08 17.46
CA ILE A 122 4.20 -11.83 17.59
C ILE A 122 4.44 -13.33 17.40
N LEU A 123 5.43 -13.71 16.58
CA LEU A 123 5.76 -15.10 16.30
C LEU A 123 6.41 -15.82 17.50
N ASP A 124 7.09 -15.06 18.36
CA ASP A 124 7.78 -15.58 19.53
C ASP A 124 6.86 -15.67 20.77
N MET A 125 5.64 -15.16 20.64
CA MET A 125 4.67 -15.18 21.72
C MET A 125 3.98 -16.54 21.81
N ASN A 126 3.90 -17.11 22.98
CA ASN A 126 3.12 -18.31 23.24
C ASN A 126 1.62 -17.93 23.37
N LEU A 127 0.94 -17.81 22.22
CA LEU A 127 -0.44 -17.37 22.12
C LEU A 127 -1.39 -18.57 22.06
N GLY A 128 -2.48 -18.50 22.81
CA GLY A 128 -3.63 -19.36 22.61
C GLY A 128 -4.42 -19.00 21.33
N ASP A 129 -5.37 -19.86 20.94
CA ASP A 129 -6.11 -19.71 19.68
C ASP A 129 -6.84 -18.35 19.57
N GLU A 130 -7.50 -17.90 20.63
CA GLU A 130 -8.21 -16.62 20.67
C GLU A 130 -7.26 -15.43 20.49
N GLN A 131 -6.10 -15.47 21.16
CA GLN A 131 -5.08 -14.44 21.02
C GLN A 131 -4.46 -14.42 19.62
N SER A 132 -4.19 -15.60 19.07
CA SER A 132 -3.68 -15.74 17.71
C SER A 132 -4.65 -15.16 16.70
N GLU A 133 -5.95 -15.44 16.85
CA GLU A 133 -6.99 -14.87 16.00
C GLU A 133 -7.07 -13.33 16.16
N TYR A 134 -6.94 -12.79 17.38
CA TYR A 134 -6.87 -11.34 17.60
C TYR A 134 -5.71 -10.69 16.82
N PHE A 135 -4.53 -11.33 16.77
CA PHE A 135 -3.38 -10.79 16.05
C PHE A 135 -3.49 -10.88 14.53
N ARG A 136 -4.37 -11.74 14.00
CA ARG A 136 -4.66 -11.82 12.56
C ARG A 136 -5.64 -10.74 12.07
N ARG A 137 -6.40 -10.13 12.99
CA ARG A 137 -7.41 -9.10 12.69
C ARG A 137 -6.80 -7.71 12.65
N GLY A 138 -7.23 -6.91 11.68
CA GLY A 138 -7.00 -5.48 11.60
C GLY A 138 -8.25 -4.67 12.02
N SER A 139 -8.21 -3.35 11.83
CA SER A 139 -9.32 -2.45 12.16
C SER A 139 -10.61 -2.81 11.41
N TRP A 140 -10.50 -3.29 10.20
CA TRP A 140 -11.63 -3.57 9.28
C TRP A 140 -12.29 -4.93 9.51
N HIS A 141 -12.03 -5.56 10.66
CA HIS A 141 -12.79 -6.68 11.18
C HIS A 141 -13.83 -6.24 12.24
N ASN A 142 -13.85 -4.94 12.54
CA ASN A 142 -14.90 -4.33 13.37
C ASN A 142 -16.07 -3.89 12.49
N ARG A 143 -17.29 -4.26 12.85
CA ARG A 143 -18.51 -4.01 12.09
C ARG A 143 -18.74 -2.51 11.82
N ASP A 144 -18.54 -1.67 12.83
CA ASP A 144 -18.80 -0.22 12.69
C ASP A 144 -17.76 0.45 11.82
N ALA A 145 -16.50 -0.02 11.90
CA ALA A 145 -15.44 0.42 11.00
C ALA A 145 -15.72 0.04 9.54
N VAL A 146 -16.21 -1.18 9.30
CA VAL A 146 -16.63 -1.61 7.94
C VAL A 146 -17.78 -0.75 7.43
N ALA A 147 -18.79 -0.48 8.27
CA ALA A 147 -19.92 0.37 7.89
C ALA A 147 -19.47 1.78 7.49
N LEU A 148 -18.49 2.36 8.22
CA LEU A 148 -17.89 3.64 7.87
C LEU A 148 -17.20 3.60 6.52
N LEU A 149 -16.42 2.56 6.21
CA LEU A 149 -15.77 2.44 4.89
C LEU A 149 -16.79 2.39 3.75
N VAL A 150 -17.81 1.55 3.91
CA VAL A 150 -18.89 1.43 2.91
C VAL A 150 -19.63 2.76 2.72
N GLU A 151 -19.93 3.48 3.80
CA GLU A 151 -20.52 4.82 3.75
C GLU A 151 -19.63 5.80 2.97
N LYS A 152 -18.31 5.71 3.12
CA LYS A 152 -17.34 6.53 2.38
C LYS A 152 -17.09 6.04 0.95
N GLY A 153 -17.76 4.98 0.50
CA GLY A 153 -17.58 4.41 -0.82
C GLY A 153 -16.23 3.70 -1.01
N VAL A 154 -15.61 3.24 0.08
CA VAL A 154 -14.37 2.48 0.05
C VAL A 154 -14.68 1.02 0.34
N THR A 155 -14.54 0.16 -0.66
CA THR A 155 -14.87 -1.27 -0.54
C THR A 155 -13.66 -2.19 -0.69
N ARG A 156 -12.49 -1.66 -1.06
CA ARG A 156 -11.25 -2.42 -1.18
C ARG A 156 -10.21 -1.93 -0.19
N ILE A 157 -9.53 -2.87 0.44
CA ILE A 157 -8.42 -2.61 1.37
C ILE A 157 -7.17 -3.38 0.98
N GLU A 158 -6.03 -2.72 1.12
CA GLU A 158 -4.72 -3.32 0.91
C GLU A 158 -4.21 -3.97 2.20
N GLN A 159 -3.71 -5.18 2.11
CA GLN A 159 -3.21 -5.95 3.24
C GLN A 159 -1.79 -6.43 3.03
N ASP A 160 -1.02 -6.42 4.10
CA ASP A 160 0.27 -7.10 4.16
C ASP A 160 0.06 -8.59 4.39
N ASN A 161 0.87 -9.41 3.74
CA ASN A 161 0.94 -10.84 3.99
C ASN A 161 1.69 -11.12 5.30
N LEU A 162 0.99 -11.01 6.42
CA LEU A 162 1.57 -11.13 7.76
C LEU A 162 2.04 -12.57 8.04
N LEU A 163 3.15 -12.72 8.78
CA LEU A 163 3.71 -14.02 9.14
C LEU A 163 2.79 -14.84 10.07
N GLN A 164 2.02 -14.17 10.94
CA GLN A 164 1.01 -14.84 11.79
C GLN A 164 -0.27 -15.21 11.02
N GLY A 165 -0.38 -14.88 9.74
CA GLY A 165 -1.55 -15.08 8.91
C GLY A 165 -2.57 -13.94 8.97
N LEU A 166 -3.68 -14.14 8.30
CA LEU A 166 -4.75 -13.17 8.12
C LEU A 166 -6.09 -13.76 8.60
N ALA A 167 -6.98 -12.91 9.06
CA ALA A 167 -8.38 -13.24 9.29
C ALA A 167 -9.23 -12.89 8.06
N PRO A 168 -10.36 -13.59 7.82
CA PRO A 168 -11.28 -13.26 6.74
C PRO A 168 -11.84 -11.84 6.85
N LEU A 169 -11.90 -11.13 5.73
CA LEU A 169 -12.58 -9.84 5.64
C LEU A 169 -14.11 -10.01 5.69
N SER A 170 -14.80 -8.92 5.99
CA SER A 170 -16.26 -8.83 5.79
C SER A 170 -16.60 -9.01 4.31
N GLU A 171 -17.74 -9.65 4.03
CA GLU A 171 -18.27 -9.83 2.66
C GLU A 171 -18.51 -8.49 1.93
N SER A 172 -18.61 -7.38 2.66
CA SER A 172 -18.73 -6.03 2.09
C SER A 172 -17.42 -5.44 1.62
N LEU A 173 -16.30 -6.11 1.86
CA LEU A 173 -14.95 -5.65 1.52
C LEU A 173 -14.23 -6.65 0.63
N GLU A 174 -13.44 -6.13 -0.27
CA GLU A 174 -12.48 -6.87 -1.08
C GLU A 174 -11.06 -6.61 -0.58
N GLY A 175 -10.21 -7.62 -0.63
CA GLY A 175 -8.81 -7.51 -0.23
C GLY A 175 -7.84 -7.61 -1.39
N SER A 176 -6.81 -6.76 -1.35
CA SER A 176 -5.58 -6.96 -2.13
C SER A 176 -4.46 -7.38 -1.17
N LEU A 177 -3.66 -8.38 -1.55
CA LEU A 177 -2.57 -8.89 -0.73
C LEU A 177 -1.22 -8.55 -1.34
N HIS A 178 -0.39 -7.84 -0.59
CA HIS A 178 0.95 -7.44 -1.02
C HIS A 178 2.00 -8.53 -0.77
N LEU A 179 2.83 -8.78 -1.78
CA LEU A 179 3.90 -9.78 -1.79
C LEU A 179 5.17 -9.23 -2.45
N PRO A 180 6.34 -9.72 -2.08
CA PRO A 180 6.64 -10.58 -0.93
C PRO A 180 6.95 -9.80 0.35
N TYR A 181 6.75 -8.48 0.36
CA TYR A 181 7.17 -7.60 1.45
C TYR A 181 5.98 -7.09 2.25
N ALA A 182 5.91 -7.53 3.51
CA ALA A 182 4.95 -7.04 4.48
C ALA A 182 5.51 -5.84 5.24
N MET A 183 4.82 -4.72 5.24
CA MET A 183 5.21 -3.56 6.03
C MET A 183 5.15 -3.86 7.53
N VAL A 184 6.20 -3.51 8.26
CA VAL A 184 6.24 -3.59 9.72
C VAL A 184 5.93 -2.23 10.33
N THR A 185 6.67 -1.22 9.92
CA THR A 185 6.49 0.15 10.40
C THR A 185 6.95 1.15 9.35
N SER A 186 6.36 2.32 9.38
CA SER A 186 6.79 3.48 8.61
C SER A 186 6.89 4.69 9.54
N SER A 187 7.85 5.55 9.32
CA SER A 187 8.11 6.70 10.18
C SER A 187 8.51 7.92 9.36
N ARG A 188 8.18 9.12 9.85
CA ARG A 188 8.73 10.36 9.30
C ARG A 188 10.22 10.54 9.65
N ASN A 189 10.70 9.86 10.68
CA ASN A 189 12.12 9.80 11.03
C ASN A 189 12.82 8.80 10.11
N CYS A 190 13.24 9.28 8.95
CA CYS A 190 13.94 8.48 7.97
C CYS A 190 15.44 8.45 8.27
N PRO A 191 16.09 7.26 8.28
CA PRO A 191 17.53 7.17 8.55
C PRO A 191 18.40 7.85 7.49
N PHE A 192 17.85 8.06 6.30
CA PHE A 192 18.54 8.75 5.21
C PHE A 192 18.36 10.27 5.25
N ARG A 193 17.48 10.78 6.09
CA ARG A 193 17.23 12.22 6.18
C ARG A 193 18.35 12.91 6.95
N THR A 194 19.00 13.88 6.31
CA THR A 194 20.12 14.61 6.90
C THR A 194 19.70 15.91 7.61
N SER A 195 18.50 16.43 7.32
CA SER A 195 17.96 17.61 7.95
C SER A 195 16.91 17.26 9.01
N PRO A 196 16.95 17.85 10.21
CA PRO A 196 15.91 17.69 11.22
C PRO A 196 14.62 18.45 10.87
N GLU A 197 14.65 19.36 9.90
CA GLU A 197 13.50 20.15 9.50
C GLU A 197 12.51 19.36 8.62
N PHE A 198 11.23 19.57 8.87
CA PHE A 198 10.18 19.05 7.99
C PHE A 198 10.12 19.94 6.73
N GLY A 199 10.67 19.47 5.65
CA GLY A 199 10.73 20.16 4.38
C GLY A 199 11.16 19.23 3.25
N PRO A 200 11.41 19.71 2.04
CA PRO A 200 11.84 18.91 0.93
C PRO A 200 13.00 18.00 1.30
N CYS A 201 12.84 16.70 1.04
CA CYS A 201 13.88 15.71 1.29
C CYS A 201 14.76 15.59 0.06
N SER A 202 16.05 15.91 0.21
CA SER A 202 17.06 15.71 -0.83
C SER A 202 17.88 14.44 -0.63
N ALA A 203 17.56 13.66 0.41
CA ALA A 203 18.32 12.48 0.72
C ALA A 203 18.15 11.39 -0.36
N PRO A 204 19.24 10.78 -0.81
CA PRO A 204 19.17 9.65 -1.70
C PRO A 204 18.76 8.40 -0.91
N CYS A 205 17.55 7.93 -1.09
CA CYS A 205 17.11 6.62 -0.58
C CYS A 205 17.69 5.54 -1.49
N ARG A 206 18.99 5.25 -1.41
CA ARG A 206 19.66 4.49 -2.48
C ARG A 206 19.82 3.03 -2.21
N GLU A 207 19.98 2.62 -0.96
CA GLU A 207 20.32 1.24 -0.66
C GLU A 207 19.41 0.71 0.43
N ILE A 208 18.73 -0.36 0.09
CA ILE A 208 18.03 -1.18 1.06
C ILE A 208 19.08 -1.88 1.90
N PHE A 209 18.95 -1.80 3.20
CA PHE A 209 19.79 -2.54 4.12
C PHE A 209 18.97 -3.40 5.06
N THR A 210 19.59 -4.44 5.57
CA THR A 210 18.95 -5.34 6.52
C THR A 210 19.27 -4.92 7.95
N LEU A 211 18.25 -5.01 8.79
CA LEU A 211 18.36 -4.84 10.24
C LEU A 211 18.19 -6.20 10.91
N LYS A 212 19.10 -6.52 11.79
CA LYS A 212 19.00 -7.69 12.65
C LYS A 212 18.88 -7.22 14.09
N THR A 213 17.96 -7.80 14.84
CA THR A 213 17.82 -7.57 16.27
C THR A 213 18.07 -8.87 17.02
N GLU A 214 18.49 -8.79 18.28
CA GLU A 214 18.61 -9.96 19.14
C GLU A 214 17.24 -10.50 19.60
N GLU A 215 16.20 -9.69 19.41
CA GLU A 215 14.85 -9.95 19.90
C GLU A 215 13.98 -10.72 18.91
N THR A 216 14.37 -10.81 17.64
CA THR A 216 13.58 -11.45 16.60
C THR A 216 14.45 -12.15 15.57
N GLU A 217 14.06 -13.37 15.16
CA GLU A 217 14.78 -14.11 14.11
C GLU A 217 14.63 -13.50 12.71
N PRO A 218 13.43 -13.04 12.26
CA PRO A 218 13.27 -12.50 10.93
C PRO A 218 14.08 -11.24 10.70
N LEU A 219 14.79 -11.18 9.57
CA LEU A 219 15.46 -9.96 9.12
C LEU A 219 14.43 -8.89 8.72
N LEU A 220 14.68 -7.65 9.14
CA LEU A 220 13.96 -6.49 8.65
C LEU A 220 14.72 -5.86 7.49
N TYR A 221 13.98 -5.41 6.48
CA TYR A 221 14.51 -4.67 5.34
C TYR A 221 14.12 -3.21 5.49
N GLN A 222 15.10 -2.32 5.55
CA GLN A 222 14.87 -0.88 5.59
C GLN A 222 14.91 -0.33 4.17
N ASP A 223 13.77 0.21 3.71
CA ASP A 223 13.66 0.94 2.46
C ASP A 223 13.11 2.35 2.74
N GLY A 224 13.93 3.37 2.51
CA GLY A 224 13.58 4.74 2.86
C GLY A 224 13.17 4.88 4.31
N ASN A 225 11.94 5.33 4.54
CA ASN A 225 11.38 5.53 5.88
C ASN A 225 10.59 4.32 6.42
N THR A 226 10.64 3.18 5.74
CA THR A 226 9.77 2.03 6.04
C THR A 226 10.58 0.76 6.26
N GLN A 227 10.13 -0.06 7.20
CA GLN A 227 10.69 -1.38 7.47
C GLN A 227 9.73 -2.45 6.99
N PHE A 228 10.30 -3.49 6.38
CA PHE A 228 9.55 -4.61 5.81
C PHE A 228 10.07 -5.95 6.32
N LEU A 229 9.18 -6.92 6.34
CA LEU A 229 9.48 -8.35 6.43
C LEU A 229 9.28 -9.01 5.09
N HIS A 230 10.07 -10.04 4.82
CA HIS A 230 9.91 -10.83 3.61
C HIS A 230 9.05 -12.07 3.89
N ASN A 231 7.91 -12.18 3.21
CA ASN A 231 7.02 -13.33 3.26
C ASN A 231 6.45 -13.65 1.87
N LYS A 232 6.96 -14.73 1.26
CA LYS A 232 6.46 -15.24 -0.04
C LYS A 232 5.33 -16.25 0.11
N THR A 233 5.08 -16.75 1.31
CA THR A 233 4.15 -17.85 1.51
C THR A 233 2.73 -17.36 1.35
N LEU A 234 2.07 -17.76 0.28
CA LEU A 234 0.67 -17.45 0.07
C LEU A 234 -0.22 -18.20 1.06
N PRO A 235 -1.26 -17.57 1.61
CA PRO A 235 -2.33 -18.27 2.29
C PRO A 235 -2.96 -19.34 1.39
N LYS A 236 -3.39 -20.45 1.98
CA LYS A 236 -3.92 -21.60 1.21
C LYS A 236 -5.20 -21.27 0.44
N ASP A 237 -6.03 -20.40 0.99
CA ASP A 237 -7.33 -20.06 0.41
C ASP A 237 -7.55 -18.54 0.51
N LEU A 238 -7.21 -17.85 -0.58
CA LEU A 238 -7.36 -16.40 -0.69
C LEU A 238 -8.83 -15.99 -0.74
N SER A 239 -9.67 -16.80 -1.35
CA SER A 239 -11.08 -16.47 -1.53
C SER A 239 -11.83 -16.46 -0.20
N THR A 240 -11.53 -17.38 0.71
CA THR A 240 -12.12 -17.38 2.07
C THR A 240 -11.65 -16.20 2.91
N LEU A 241 -10.49 -15.62 2.58
CA LEU A 241 -9.98 -14.42 3.22
C LEU A 241 -10.56 -13.12 2.64
N GLY A 242 -11.39 -13.22 1.58
CA GLY A 242 -11.91 -12.06 0.86
C GLY A 242 -10.87 -11.38 -0.05
N ILE A 243 -9.79 -12.09 -0.39
CA ILE A 243 -8.70 -11.57 -1.23
C ILE A 243 -8.93 -12.02 -2.68
N ASN A 244 -9.04 -11.05 -3.58
CA ASN A 244 -9.22 -11.28 -5.00
C ASN A 244 -8.18 -10.56 -5.88
N ARG A 245 -7.14 -9.95 -5.24
CA ARG A 245 -6.01 -9.31 -5.94
C ARG A 245 -4.70 -9.63 -5.21
N ILE A 246 -3.66 -9.97 -5.97
CA ILE A 246 -2.27 -10.02 -5.51
C ILE A 246 -1.52 -8.83 -6.06
N VAL A 247 -0.82 -8.10 -5.19
CA VAL A 247 0.04 -6.99 -5.56
C VAL A 247 1.49 -7.40 -5.34
N THR A 248 2.18 -7.67 -6.43
CA THR A 248 3.57 -8.10 -6.40
C THR A 248 4.50 -6.89 -6.45
N HIS A 249 5.45 -6.86 -5.53
CA HIS A 249 6.57 -5.92 -5.54
C HIS A 249 7.79 -6.68 -6.08
N PRO A 250 8.17 -6.51 -7.36
CA PRO A 250 9.31 -7.22 -7.95
C PRO A 250 10.61 -6.87 -7.24
N GLU A 251 10.71 -5.63 -6.78
CA GLU A 251 11.82 -5.10 -5.99
C GLU A 251 11.26 -4.35 -4.79
N LEU A 252 12.02 -4.27 -3.70
CA LEU A 252 11.72 -3.28 -2.67
C LEU A 252 11.81 -1.90 -3.32
N LEU A 253 10.88 -1.04 -2.94
CA LEU A 253 10.71 0.26 -3.54
C LEU A 253 11.82 1.22 -3.07
N SER A 254 13.00 1.11 -3.66
CA SER A 254 14.14 2.01 -3.38
C SER A 254 14.07 3.31 -4.16
#